data_c45a9a1e20d13dda6decab765dc97c14
#
_entry.id   c45a9a1e20d13dda6decab765dc97c14
#
_cell.length_a   1.000
_cell.length_b   1.000
_cell.length_c   1.000
_cell.angle_alpha   90.00
_cell.angle_beta   90.00
_cell.angle_gamma   90.00
#
_symmetry.space_group_name_H-M   'P 1'
#
loop_
_entity.id
_entity.type
_entity.pdbx_description
1 polymer ?
#
loop_
_entity_poly.entity_id
_entity_poly.type
_entity_poly.pdbx_seq_one_letter_code
_entity_poly.pdbx_strand_id
1 'polypeptide(L)'
;MPGTDVWDTPVVDGHVHIFKTDMPLVGNPRHRPTYSFTAEDLINTLDRHGVSLAVIAAASPWGDYNDYVVASLRQHKRLRGTVILQPTVERVVLDDMAAAGVIGVRLPFINNPQVPDVTTFEYRRFLKRLADLDWHVHIHIEGEKLPAILPALEASGVKLVIDHLGRPEPKQGVNSDGFHAMLKSVERGRTWVKVSGGYRLGPQSAEFARELVKQAGPERLVWASDCPFVGEEKHVTYQQTIDWLNACVPDAAVRRKIVCDTPLRLYFS
;
A
#
# COMPACT_ATOMS: atom_id res chain seq x y z
N MET A 1 -5.95 33.16 6.24
CA MET A 1 -6.04 31.75 5.82
C MET A 1 -5.04 31.55 4.69
N PRO A 2 -3.90 30.92 4.85
CA PRO A 2 -3.10 30.50 3.72
C PRO A 2 -3.59 29.13 3.28
N GLY A 3 -4.48 29.09 2.29
CA GLY A 3 -4.70 27.94 1.45
C GLY A 3 -3.60 27.92 0.41
N THR A 4 -2.46 27.37 0.75
CA THR A 4 -1.47 27.05 -0.26
C THR A 4 -1.87 25.68 -0.79
N ASP A 5 -2.25 25.62 -2.05
CA ASP A 5 -2.19 24.37 -2.81
C ASP A 5 -0.75 23.86 -2.69
N VAL A 6 -0.55 22.91 -1.78
CA VAL A 6 0.76 22.27 -1.55
C VAL A 6 1.22 21.54 -2.81
N TRP A 7 0.28 21.35 -3.76
CA TRP A 7 0.47 20.57 -4.96
C TRP A 7 -0.14 21.27 -6.19
N ASP A 8 0.66 21.44 -7.21
CA ASP A 8 0.22 21.96 -8.51
C ASP A 8 -0.53 20.90 -9.38
N THR A 9 -0.72 19.70 -8.86
CA THR A 9 -1.30 18.57 -9.60
C THR A 9 -2.16 17.72 -8.66
N PRO A 10 -3.13 16.95 -9.18
CA PRO A 10 -3.84 15.97 -8.38
C PRO A 10 -2.86 15.01 -7.67
N VAL A 11 -3.06 14.81 -6.37
CA VAL A 11 -2.21 13.92 -5.57
C VAL A 11 -3.00 12.70 -5.15
N VAL A 12 -2.36 11.55 -5.24
CA VAL A 12 -2.90 10.25 -4.80
C VAL A 12 -2.09 9.76 -3.60
N ASP A 13 -2.77 9.52 -2.48
CA ASP A 13 -2.22 8.77 -1.36
C ASP A 13 -2.44 7.26 -1.59
N GLY A 14 -1.38 6.53 -1.89
CA GLY A 14 -1.44 5.11 -2.27
C GLY A 14 -1.63 4.13 -1.12
N HIS A 15 -1.77 4.60 0.15
CA HIS A 15 -1.96 3.73 1.30
C HIS A 15 -2.51 4.48 2.51
N VAL A 16 -3.77 4.29 2.78
CA VAL A 16 -4.46 4.78 3.97
C VAL A 16 -5.31 3.68 4.59
N HIS A 17 -5.72 3.85 5.83
CA HIS A 17 -6.62 2.92 6.51
C HIS A 17 -7.87 3.64 6.97
N ILE A 18 -8.99 2.93 7.01
CA ILE A 18 -10.21 3.35 7.67
C ILE A 18 -10.73 2.18 8.52
N PHE A 19 -11.32 2.48 9.67
CA PHE A 19 -11.87 1.48 10.57
C PHE A 19 -12.80 2.11 11.62
N LYS A 20 -13.61 1.27 12.24
CA LYS A 20 -14.45 1.61 13.38
C LYS A 20 -14.16 0.69 14.56
N THR A 21 -14.37 1.16 15.76
CA THR A 21 -14.12 0.39 17.00
C THR A 21 -15.04 -0.80 17.19
N ASP A 22 -16.23 -0.79 16.57
CA ASP A 22 -17.22 -1.86 16.59
C ASP A 22 -16.99 -2.97 15.57
N MET A 23 -16.00 -2.83 14.70
CA MET A 23 -15.62 -3.87 13.73
C MET A 23 -14.96 -5.06 14.44
N PRO A 24 -15.26 -6.31 14.01
CA PRO A 24 -14.70 -7.51 14.64
C PRO A 24 -13.18 -7.62 14.42
N LEU A 25 -12.41 -7.76 15.48
CA LEU A 25 -10.97 -7.99 15.42
C LEU A 25 -10.66 -9.49 15.22
N VAL A 26 -9.57 -9.78 14.51
CA VAL A 26 -9.02 -11.15 14.49
C VAL A 26 -8.57 -11.60 15.88
N GLY A 27 -8.44 -12.90 16.12
CA GLY A 27 -8.12 -13.45 17.44
C GLY A 27 -6.84 -12.90 18.07
N ASN A 28 -5.80 -12.64 17.27
CA ASN A 28 -4.53 -12.06 17.74
C ASN A 28 -4.10 -10.89 16.83
N PRO A 29 -4.73 -9.71 16.97
CA PRO A 29 -4.42 -8.58 16.12
C PRO A 29 -3.08 -7.94 16.51
N ARG A 30 -2.30 -7.54 15.52
CA ARG A 30 -1.02 -6.81 15.71
C ARG A 30 -1.21 -5.48 16.45
N HIS A 31 -2.32 -4.81 16.22
CA HIS A 31 -2.70 -3.54 16.86
C HIS A 31 -4.17 -3.63 17.30
N ARG A 32 -4.50 -2.93 18.39
CA ARG A 32 -5.88 -2.83 18.92
C ARG A 32 -6.25 -1.34 19.09
N PRO A 33 -6.59 -0.64 18.00
CA PRO A 33 -7.00 0.75 18.11
C PRO A 33 -8.25 0.89 19.00
N THR A 34 -8.24 1.88 19.86
CA THR A 34 -9.36 2.20 20.77
C THR A 34 -10.19 3.38 20.26
N TYR A 35 -9.99 3.77 19.01
CA TYR A 35 -10.64 4.87 18.32
C TYR A 35 -11.11 4.42 16.94
N SER A 36 -12.05 5.15 16.36
CA SER A 36 -12.43 5.02 14.96
C SER A 36 -11.69 6.04 14.11
N PHE A 37 -11.35 5.68 12.88
CA PHE A 37 -10.92 6.59 11.83
C PHE A 37 -11.76 6.28 10.59
N THR A 38 -12.77 7.08 10.38
CA THR A 38 -13.81 6.83 9.39
C THR A 38 -13.40 7.29 7.99
N ALA A 39 -14.21 6.94 6.99
CA ALA A 39 -14.02 7.47 5.63
C ALA A 39 -14.15 9.00 5.59
N GLU A 40 -15.04 9.56 6.39
CA GLU A 40 -15.23 11.02 6.54
C GLU A 40 -14.01 11.67 7.18
N ASP A 41 -13.42 11.07 8.23
CA ASP A 41 -12.18 11.54 8.85
C ASP A 41 -11.03 11.53 7.85
N LEU A 42 -10.96 10.45 7.04
CA LEU A 42 -9.99 10.37 5.96
C LEU A 42 -10.18 11.49 4.93
N ILE A 43 -11.40 11.67 4.39
CA ILE A 43 -11.69 12.73 3.40
C ILE A 43 -11.33 14.10 3.95
N ASN A 44 -11.70 14.39 5.20
CA ASN A 44 -11.34 15.65 5.87
C ASN A 44 -9.82 15.82 6.01
N THR A 45 -9.09 14.72 6.22
CA THR A 45 -7.62 14.73 6.30
C THR A 45 -7.00 15.00 4.94
N LEU A 46 -7.49 14.34 3.88
CA LEU A 46 -7.05 14.56 2.50
C LEU A 46 -7.26 16.02 2.09
N ASP A 47 -8.45 16.59 2.36
CA ASP A 47 -8.80 17.95 2.00
C ASP A 47 -7.90 18.98 2.69
N ARG A 48 -7.59 18.78 3.96
CA ARG A 48 -6.66 19.68 4.71
C ARG A 48 -5.24 19.70 4.14
N HIS A 49 -4.83 18.67 3.42
CA HIS A 49 -3.48 18.53 2.88
C HIS A 49 -3.45 18.62 1.34
N GLY A 50 -4.56 18.97 0.69
CA GLY A 50 -4.64 19.12 -0.76
C GLY A 50 -4.49 17.79 -1.52
N VAL A 51 -4.80 16.65 -0.89
CA VAL A 51 -4.72 15.32 -1.52
C VAL A 51 -6.05 14.99 -2.19
N SER A 52 -6.02 14.67 -3.47
CA SER A 52 -7.22 14.53 -4.31
C SER A 52 -7.87 13.17 -4.20
N LEU A 53 -7.07 12.10 -4.14
CA LEU A 53 -7.49 10.70 -4.25
C LEU A 53 -6.72 9.85 -3.24
N ALA A 54 -7.31 8.73 -2.81
CA ALA A 54 -6.59 7.79 -1.95
C ALA A 54 -6.93 6.32 -2.24
N VAL A 55 -6.02 5.43 -1.86
CA VAL A 55 -6.21 3.99 -1.89
C VAL A 55 -6.25 3.44 -0.48
N ILE A 56 -7.41 2.94 -0.06
CA ILE A 56 -7.58 2.28 1.23
C ILE A 56 -6.88 0.91 1.16
N ALA A 57 -5.98 0.66 2.09
CA ALA A 57 -5.43 -0.65 2.35
C ALA A 57 -6.20 -1.28 3.51
N ALA A 58 -6.88 -2.39 3.30
CA ALA A 58 -7.55 -3.09 4.39
C ALA A 58 -6.56 -3.38 5.52
N ALA A 59 -6.92 -2.98 6.74
CA ALA A 59 -6.02 -3.06 7.87
C ALA A 59 -6.04 -4.45 8.52
N SER A 60 -4.87 -5.03 8.72
CA SER A 60 -4.70 -6.41 9.20
C SER A 60 -5.41 -6.77 10.53
N PRO A 61 -5.64 -5.84 11.47
CA PRO A 61 -6.37 -6.17 12.70
C PRO A 61 -7.79 -6.71 12.49
N TRP A 62 -8.42 -6.41 11.36
CA TRP A 62 -9.78 -6.85 11.03
C TRP A 62 -9.84 -8.02 10.02
N GLY A 63 -8.66 -8.56 9.63
CA GLY A 63 -8.59 -9.70 8.73
C GLY A 63 -9.38 -9.47 7.44
N ASP A 64 -10.21 -10.44 7.08
CA ASP A 64 -11.07 -10.42 5.89
C ASP A 64 -12.45 -9.78 6.10
N TYR A 65 -12.66 -9.05 7.20
CA TYR A 65 -13.83 -8.19 7.39
C TYR A 65 -13.68 -6.91 6.56
N ASN A 66 -14.20 -6.93 5.34
CA ASN A 66 -14.06 -5.84 4.37
C ASN A 66 -15.31 -4.97 4.20
N ASP A 67 -16.40 -5.26 4.90
CA ASP A 67 -17.72 -4.65 4.66
C ASP A 67 -17.68 -3.12 4.75
N TYR A 68 -17.00 -2.58 5.76
CA TYR A 68 -16.88 -1.14 5.93
C TYR A 68 -16.05 -0.49 4.81
N VAL A 69 -14.96 -1.12 4.39
CA VAL A 69 -14.16 -0.63 3.27
C VAL A 69 -14.99 -0.61 1.99
N VAL A 70 -15.66 -1.70 1.65
CA VAL A 70 -16.48 -1.83 0.43
C VAL A 70 -17.64 -0.82 0.44
N ALA A 71 -18.34 -0.66 1.58
CA ALA A 71 -19.40 0.34 1.72
C ALA A 71 -18.89 1.77 1.50
N SER A 72 -17.71 2.09 2.05
CA SER A 72 -17.07 3.41 1.91
C SER A 72 -16.66 3.68 0.46
N LEU A 73 -16.16 2.69 -0.28
CA LEU A 73 -15.82 2.83 -1.70
C LEU A 73 -17.05 3.11 -2.58
N ARG A 74 -18.20 2.53 -2.26
CA ARG A 74 -19.46 2.81 -2.97
C ARG A 74 -19.91 4.26 -2.79
N GLN A 75 -19.64 4.85 -1.62
CA GLN A 75 -20.06 6.21 -1.27
C GLN A 75 -19.07 7.28 -1.77
N HIS A 76 -17.78 7.01 -1.75
CA HIS A 76 -16.73 8.01 -2.00
C HIS A 76 -15.93 7.71 -3.26
N LYS A 77 -16.27 8.38 -4.38
CA LYS A 77 -15.62 8.15 -5.70
C LYS A 77 -14.14 8.56 -5.76
N ARG A 78 -13.67 9.34 -4.79
CA ARG A 78 -12.25 9.70 -4.60
C ARG A 78 -11.41 8.54 -4.07
N LEU A 79 -12.04 7.45 -3.62
CA LEU A 79 -11.37 6.33 -3.00
C LEU A 79 -11.35 5.10 -3.91
N ARG A 80 -10.27 4.36 -3.85
CA ARG A 80 -10.12 2.97 -4.28
C ARG A 80 -9.68 2.14 -3.08
N GLY A 81 -9.75 0.81 -3.19
CA GLY A 81 -9.36 -0.02 -2.05
C GLY A 81 -8.72 -1.34 -2.43
N THR A 82 -7.90 -1.83 -1.50
CA THR A 82 -7.47 -3.21 -1.46
C THR A 82 -8.09 -3.90 -0.24
N VAL A 83 -8.49 -5.14 -0.42
CA VAL A 83 -9.15 -5.97 0.59
C VAL A 83 -8.25 -7.13 1.02
N ILE A 84 -8.51 -7.72 2.19
CA ILE A 84 -7.87 -8.96 2.62
C ILE A 84 -8.88 -10.08 2.36
N LEU A 85 -8.49 -11.12 1.63
CA LEU A 85 -9.38 -12.22 1.25
C LEU A 85 -8.69 -13.57 1.44
N GLN A 86 -9.50 -14.58 1.71
CA GLN A 86 -9.05 -15.97 1.65
C GLN A 86 -8.88 -16.40 0.18
N PRO A 87 -7.88 -17.25 -0.15
CA PRO A 87 -7.66 -17.69 -1.52
C PRO A 87 -8.80 -18.55 -2.11
N THR A 88 -9.73 -18.96 -1.25
CA THR A 88 -10.93 -19.71 -1.64
C THR A 88 -12.11 -18.85 -2.10
N VAL A 89 -12.00 -17.50 -2.00
CA VAL A 89 -13.07 -16.55 -2.37
C VAL A 89 -13.59 -16.82 -3.79
N GLU A 90 -14.91 -16.75 -3.94
CA GLU A 90 -15.55 -17.00 -5.23
C GLU A 90 -15.50 -15.79 -6.15
N ARG A 91 -15.52 -16.03 -7.47
CA ARG A 91 -15.40 -14.99 -8.49
C ARG A 91 -16.51 -13.93 -8.39
N VAL A 92 -17.73 -14.33 -8.09
CA VAL A 92 -18.88 -13.41 -7.95
C VAL A 92 -18.64 -12.35 -6.87
N VAL A 93 -17.97 -12.73 -5.77
CA VAL A 93 -17.60 -11.79 -4.69
C VAL A 93 -16.57 -10.77 -5.18
N LEU A 94 -15.58 -11.23 -5.96
CA LEU A 94 -14.58 -10.35 -6.55
C LEU A 94 -15.21 -9.36 -7.54
N ASP A 95 -16.17 -9.82 -8.37
CA ASP A 95 -16.86 -8.97 -9.34
C ASP A 95 -17.72 -7.90 -8.65
N ASP A 96 -18.43 -8.22 -7.55
CA ASP A 96 -19.16 -7.24 -6.73
C ASP A 96 -18.23 -6.21 -6.09
N MET A 97 -17.10 -6.66 -5.54
CA MET A 97 -16.08 -5.79 -4.97
C MET A 97 -15.44 -4.89 -6.03
N ALA A 98 -15.18 -5.40 -7.24
CA ALA A 98 -14.67 -4.59 -8.36
C ALA A 98 -15.65 -3.47 -8.71
N ALA A 99 -16.95 -3.78 -8.79
CA ALA A 99 -18.00 -2.78 -9.04
C ALA A 99 -18.08 -1.71 -7.94
N ALA A 100 -17.68 -2.05 -6.70
CA ALA A 100 -17.62 -1.09 -5.61
C ALA A 100 -16.38 -0.16 -5.66
N GLY A 101 -15.32 -0.53 -6.41
CA GLY A 101 -14.08 0.23 -6.49
C GLY A 101 -12.87 -0.44 -5.82
N VAL A 102 -12.97 -1.72 -5.52
CA VAL A 102 -11.81 -2.53 -5.12
C VAL A 102 -10.95 -2.79 -6.35
N ILE A 103 -9.63 -2.61 -6.20
CA ILE A 103 -8.65 -2.70 -7.28
C ILE A 103 -7.51 -3.66 -6.95
N GLY A 104 -7.59 -4.36 -5.84
CA GLY A 104 -6.54 -5.30 -5.45
C GLY A 104 -6.78 -6.00 -4.13
N VAL A 105 -5.87 -6.90 -3.82
CA VAL A 105 -5.86 -7.67 -2.58
C VAL A 105 -4.59 -7.37 -1.79
N ARG A 106 -4.72 -7.22 -0.48
CA ARG A 106 -3.59 -7.07 0.43
C ARG A 106 -3.22 -8.41 1.04
N LEU A 107 -1.92 -8.74 1.03
CA LEU A 107 -1.32 -9.87 1.72
C LEU A 107 -0.47 -9.34 2.89
N PRO A 108 -1.04 -9.24 4.11
CA PRO A 108 -0.36 -8.66 5.27
C PRO A 108 0.45 -9.73 6.01
N PHE A 109 1.53 -10.21 5.39
CA PHE A 109 2.35 -11.31 5.91
C PHE A 109 3.42 -10.89 6.91
N ILE A 110 3.53 -9.59 7.19
CA ILE A 110 4.47 -9.04 8.17
C ILE A 110 4.25 -9.64 9.57
N ASN A 111 5.33 -10.00 10.25
CA ASN A 111 5.32 -10.67 11.56
C ASN A 111 4.57 -12.01 11.57
N ASN A 112 4.33 -12.60 10.41
CA ASN A 112 3.80 -13.95 10.33
C ASN A 112 4.96 -14.96 10.32
N PRO A 113 5.10 -15.80 11.36
CA PRO A 113 6.15 -16.81 11.41
C PRO A 113 5.97 -17.89 10.33
N GLN A 114 4.74 -18.09 9.85
CA GLN A 114 4.40 -19.03 8.80
C GLN A 114 3.76 -18.29 7.64
N VAL A 115 4.61 -17.76 6.73
CA VAL A 115 4.12 -17.15 5.48
C VAL A 115 3.39 -18.22 4.67
N PRO A 116 2.14 -17.97 4.23
CA PRO A 116 1.41 -18.93 3.40
C PRO A 116 2.17 -19.29 2.12
N ASP A 117 2.11 -20.56 1.75
CA ASP A 117 2.65 -21.02 0.47
C ASP A 117 1.74 -20.58 -0.68
N VAL A 118 2.17 -19.52 -1.37
CA VAL A 118 1.44 -18.94 -2.51
C VAL A 118 1.53 -19.80 -3.79
N THR A 119 2.23 -20.94 -3.75
CA THR A 119 2.33 -21.89 -4.87
C THR A 119 1.26 -22.98 -4.84
N THR A 120 0.45 -23.06 -3.76
CA THR A 120 -0.66 -24.02 -3.66
C THR A 120 -1.70 -23.81 -4.78
N PHE A 121 -2.50 -24.83 -5.05
CA PHE A 121 -3.55 -24.73 -6.07
C PHE A 121 -4.53 -23.57 -5.80
N GLU A 122 -4.95 -23.41 -4.54
CA GLU A 122 -5.89 -22.36 -4.10
C GLU A 122 -5.31 -20.96 -4.36
N TYR A 123 -4.06 -20.74 -3.97
CA TYR A 123 -3.40 -19.45 -4.22
C TYR A 123 -3.17 -19.22 -5.71
N ARG A 124 -2.72 -20.18 -6.48
CA ARG A 124 -2.53 -20.02 -7.93
C ARG A 124 -3.85 -19.69 -8.64
N ARG A 125 -4.94 -20.38 -8.28
CA ARG A 125 -6.29 -20.06 -8.79
C ARG A 125 -6.72 -18.65 -8.40
N PHE A 126 -6.50 -18.27 -7.15
CA PHE A 126 -6.81 -16.95 -6.64
C PHE A 126 -6.04 -15.86 -7.38
N LEU A 127 -4.72 -15.96 -7.44
CA LEU A 127 -3.86 -15.00 -8.13
C LEU A 127 -4.23 -14.86 -9.62
N LYS A 128 -4.58 -15.98 -10.28
CA LYS A 128 -5.06 -15.95 -11.66
C LYS A 128 -6.36 -15.15 -11.80
N ARG A 129 -7.31 -15.33 -10.88
CA ARG A 129 -8.56 -14.54 -10.85
C ARG A 129 -8.29 -13.03 -10.65
N LEU A 130 -7.32 -12.68 -9.81
CA LEU A 130 -6.90 -11.29 -9.61
C LEU A 130 -6.26 -10.71 -10.88
N ALA A 131 -5.42 -11.48 -11.55
CA ALA A 131 -4.81 -11.08 -12.82
C ALA A 131 -5.86 -10.86 -13.92
N ASP A 132 -6.90 -11.71 -13.99
CA ASP A 132 -8.01 -11.58 -14.94
C ASP A 132 -8.92 -10.37 -14.69
N LEU A 133 -8.89 -9.83 -13.46
CA LEU A 133 -9.56 -8.57 -13.09
C LEU A 133 -8.64 -7.34 -13.25
N ASP A 134 -7.41 -7.55 -13.69
CA ASP A 134 -6.34 -6.54 -13.70
C ASP A 134 -6.04 -5.94 -12.29
N TRP A 135 -6.40 -6.66 -11.23
CA TRP A 135 -6.14 -6.27 -9.87
C TRP A 135 -4.66 -6.44 -9.51
N HIS A 136 -4.19 -5.65 -8.54
CA HIS A 136 -2.86 -5.83 -7.99
C HIS A 136 -2.87 -6.63 -6.68
N VAL A 137 -1.76 -7.29 -6.41
CA VAL A 137 -1.44 -7.85 -5.09
C VAL A 137 -0.57 -6.85 -4.35
N HIS A 138 -1.06 -6.37 -3.23
CA HIS A 138 -0.41 -5.48 -2.31
C HIS A 138 0.25 -6.29 -1.20
N ILE A 139 1.58 -6.36 -1.18
CA ILE A 139 2.29 -7.22 -0.23
C ILE A 139 3.00 -6.42 0.86
N HIS A 140 2.75 -6.80 2.12
CA HIS A 140 3.43 -6.29 3.30
C HIS A 140 4.12 -7.44 4.04
N ILE A 141 5.43 -7.53 3.91
CA ILE A 141 6.26 -8.62 4.40
C ILE A 141 7.65 -8.06 4.77
N GLU A 142 8.43 -8.79 5.57
CA GLU A 142 9.83 -8.46 5.81
C GLU A 142 10.66 -8.58 4.54
N GLY A 143 11.59 -7.64 4.32
CA GLY A 143 12.41 -7.60 3.11
C GLY A 143 13.19 -8.88 2.86
N GLU A 144 13.72 -9.50 3.90
CA GLU A 144 14.46 -10.76 3.83
C GLU A 144 13.65 -11.94 3.27
N LYS A 145 12.31 -11.87 3.31
CA LYS A 145 11.42 -12.89 2.77
C LYS A 145 11.01 -12.65 1.31
N LEU A 146 11.28 -11.45 0.77
CA LEU A 146 10.94 -11.11 -0.62
C LEU A 146 11.56 -12.06 -1.66
N PRO A 147 12.85 -12.46 -1.55
CA PRO A 147 13.45 -13.38 -2.52
C PRO A 147 12.69 -14.70 -2.68
N ALA A 148 12.10 -15.19 -1.60
CA ALA A 148 11.39 -16.47 -1.60
C ALA A 148 9.98 -16.37 -2.22
N ILE A 149 9.27 -15.24 -2.05
CA ILE A 149 7.86 -15.13 -2.44
C ILE A 149 7.66 -14.48 -3.81
N LEU A 150 8.50 -13.52 -4.19
CA LEU A 150 8.35 -12.76 -5.43
C LEU A 150 8.27 -13.63 -6.69
N PRO A 151 9.10 -14.68 -6.88
CA PRO A 151 9.03 -15.50 -8.09
C PRO A 151 7.67 -16.14 -8.34
N ALA A 152 7.02 -16.64 -7.29
CA ALA A 152 5.70 -17.26 -7.39
C ALA A 152 4.60 -16.22 -7.68
N LEU A 153 4.66 -15.04 -7.05
CA LEU A 153 3.72 -13.96 -7.32
C LEU A 153 3.86 -13.43 -8.76
N GLU A 154 5.09 -13.23 -9.23
CA GLU A 154 5.36 -12.78 -10.61
C GLU A 154 4.88 -13.79 -11.66
N ALA A 155 5.11 -15.08 -11.42
CA ALA A 155 4.68 -16.14 -12.32
C ALA A 155 3.15 -16.19 -12.49
N SER A 156 2.38 -15.67 -11.55
CA SER A 156 0.92 -15.59 -11.63
C SER A 156 0.43 -14.52 -12.62
N GLY A 157 1.29 -13.57 -13.01
CA GLY A 157 0.96 -12.47 -13.91
C GLY A 157 0.21 -11.29 -13.27
N VAL A 158 -0.01 -11.29 -11.95
CA VAL A 158 -0.61 -10.14 -11.24
C VAL A 158 0.31 -8.92 -11.25
N LYS A 159 -0.26 -7.74 -11.10
CA LYS A 159 0.49 -6.53 -10.72
C LYS A 159 0.89 -6.66 -9.24
N LEU A 160 2.11 -6.29 -8.90
CA LEU A 160 2.59 -6.30 -7.52
C LEU A 160 2.79 -4.88 -7.00
N VAL A 161 2.40 -4.63 -5.76
CA VAL A 161 2.69 -3.38 -5.05
C VAL A 161 3.33 -3.72 -3.70
N ILE A 162 4.59 -3.38 -3.53
CA ILE A 162 5.36 -3.70 -2.33
C ILE A 162 5.27 -2.54 -1.33
N ASP A 163 4.89 -2.83 -0.09
CA ASP A 163 4.73 -1.84 0.97
C ASP A 163 6.05 -1.29 1.49
N HIS A 164 6.03 -0.02 1.91
CA HIS A 164 7.00 0.62 2.81
C HIS A 164 8.46 0.34 2.43
N LEU A 165 8.88 0.75 1.20
CA LEU A 165 10.24 0.59 0.67
C LEU A 165 10.71 -0.88 0.61
N GLY A 166 9.80 -1.86 0.65
CA GLY A 166 10.14 -3.28 0.74
C GLY A 166 10.69 -3.72 2.09
N ARG A 167 10.62 -2.86 3.12
CA ARG A 167 11.10 -3.14 4.49
C ARG A 167 12.50 -3.77 4.53
N PRO A 168 13.52 -3.10 3.96
CA PRO A 168 14.87 -3.65 3.93
C PRO A 168 15.38 -3.96 5.34
N GLU A 169 16.20 -4.98 5.44
CA GLU A 169 16.82 -5.38 6.72
C GLU A 169 17.66 -4.23 7.28
N PRO A 170 17.47 -3.83 8.56
CA PRO A 170 18.13 -2.63 9.10
C PRO A 170 19.66 -2.65 9.07
N LYS A 171 20.30 -3.83 9.17
CA LYS A 171 21.75 -3.97 9.17
C LYS A 171 22.37 -3.89 7.79
N GLN A 172 21.72 -4.45 6.78
CA GLN A 172 22.22 -4.51 5.40
C GLN A 172 21.65 -3.39 4.53
N GLY A 173 20.43 -2.90 4.88
CA GLY A 173 19.79 -1.80 4.19
C GLY A 173 19.63 -2.06 2.69
N VAL A 174 20.11 -1.12 1.88
CA VAL A 174 20.07 -1.19 0.41
C VAL A 174 20.92 -2.32 -0.17
N ASN A 175 21.83 -2.89 0.60
CA ASN A 175 22.66 -4.02 0.19
C ASN A 175 22.05 -5.39 0.54
N SER A 176 20.84 -5.41 1.11
CA SER A 176 20.16 -6.66 1.45
C SER A 176 19.66 -7.40 0.22
N ASP A 177 19.64 -8.73 0.31
CA ASP A 177 19.09 -9.59 -0.76
C ASP A 177 17.64 -9.25 -1.07
N GLY A 178 16.85 -8.87 -0.06
CA GLY A 178 15.46 -8.45 -0.22
C GLY A 178 15.32 -7.17 -1.04
N PHE A 179 16.16 -6.17 -0.79
CA PHE A 179 16.18 -4.92 -1.55
C PHE A 179 16.55 -5.18 -3.02
N HIS A 180 17.57 -5.98 -3.26
CA HIS A 180 17.98 -6.37 -4.62
C HIS A 180 16.91 -7.21 -5.33
N ALA A 181 16.25 -8.14 -4.65
CA ALA A 181 15.16 -8.93 -5.23
C ALA A 181 13.96 -8.04 -5.61
N MET A 182 13.63 -7.06 -4.77
CA MET A 182 12.59 -6.07 -5.07
C MET A 182 12.94 -5.26 -6.31
N LEU A 183 14.16 -4.74 -6.45
CA LEU A 183 14.60 -4.00 -7.63
C LEU A 183 14.53 -4.85 -8.91
N LYS A 184 14.99 -6.09 -8.87
CA LYS A 184 14.86 -7.03 -9.99
C LYS A 184 13.40 -7.29 -10.36
N SER A 185 12.50 -7.34 -9.38
CA SER A 185 11.06 -7.47 -9.62
C SER A 185 10.49 -6.23 -10.32
N VAL A 186 10.92 -5.04 -9.92
CA VAL A 186 10.55 -3.77 -10.59
C VAL A 186 11.02 -3.75 -12.05
N GLU A 187 12.25 -4.16 -12.33
CA GLU A 187 12.82 -4.23 -13.69
C GLU A 187 12.00 -5.13 -14.64
N ARG A 188 11.37 -6.21 -14.12
CA ARG A 188 10.48 -7.08 -14.90
C ARG A 188 9.17 -6.40 -15.31
N GLY A 189 8.87 -5.23 -14.77
CA GLY A 189 7.89 -4.30 -15.32
C GLY A 189 6.47 -4.40 -14.78
N ARG A 190 6.14 -5.33 -13.88
CA ARG A 190 4.80 -5.44 -13.27
C ARG A 190 4.80 -5.23 -11.75
N THR A 191 5.87 -4.65 -11.21
CA THR A 191 6.02 -4.39 -9.77
C THR A 191 6.20 -2.89 -9.52
N TRP A 192 5.49 -2.39 -8.53
CA TRP A 192 5.59 -1.03 -7.98
C TRP A 192 5.98 -1.09 -6.50
N VAL A 193 6.57 -0.01 -6.00
CA VAL A 193 6.97 0.08 -4.59
C VAL A 193 6.42 1.36 -3.98
N LYS A 194 5.91 1.26 -2.75
CA LYS A 194 5.44 2.41 -2.00
C LYS A 194 6.59 3.13 -1.30
N VAL A 195 6.77 4.39 -1.64
CA VAL A 195 7.62 5.34 -0.92
C VAL A 195 6.83 5.82 0.29
N SER A 196 6.87 5.06 1.37
CA SER A 196 6.03 5.23 2.56
C SER A 196 6.64 4.59 3.80
N GLY A 197 6.03 4.84 4.96
CA GLY A 197 6.39 4.17 6.21
C GLY A 197 7.80 4.48 6.71
N GLY A 198 8.40 5.60 6.32
CA GLY A 198 9.76 5.98 6.72
C GLY A 198 9.93 5.99 8.23
N TYR A 199 8.93 6.42 8.98
CA TYR A 199 8.92 6.45 10.43
C TYR A 199 8.96 5.04 11.09
N ARG A 200 8.56 4.00 10.34
CA ARG A 200 8.62 2.59 10.80
C ARG A 200 9.98 1.94 10.56
N LEU A 201 10.82 2.54 9.69
CA LEU A 201 12.08 1.97 9.23
C LEU A 201 13.32 2.64 9.86
N GLY A 202 13.07 3.61 10.75
CA GLY A 202 14.13 4.33 11.44
C GLY A 202 14.87 5.37 10.59
N PRO A 203 15.98 5.90 11.10
CA PRO A 203 16.69 7.04 10.50
C PRO A 203 17.25 6.79 9.09
N GLN A 204 17.49 5.53 8.73
CA GLN A 204 18.02 5.13 7.41
C GLN A 204 16.94 5.15 6.31
N SER A 205 15.66 5.32 6.67
CA SER A 205 14.54 5.26 5.72
C SER A 205 14.68 6.24 4.55
N ALA A 206 15.25 7.41 4.80
CA ALA A 206 15.48 8.41 3.78
C ALA A 206 16.57 8.00 2.77
N GLU A 207 17.59 7.26 3.21
CA GLU A 207 18.60 6.66 2.33
C GLU A 207 17.94 5.58 1.45
N PHE A 208 17.14 4.70 2.05
CA PHE A 208 16.41 3.66 1.30
C PHE A 208 15.50 4.26 0.23
N ALA A 209 14.78 5.34 0.57
CA ALA A 209 13.92 6.02 -0.39
C ALA A 209 14.70 6.64 -1.54
N ARG A 210 15.82 7.34 -1.26
CA ARG A 210 16.65 7.95 -2.31
C ARG A 210 17.26 6.92 -3.24
N GLU A 211 17.79 5.82 -2.68
CA GLU A 211 18.39 4.77 -3.49
C GLU A 211 17.33 4.03 -4.33
N LEU A 212 16.14 3.80 -3.78
CA LEU A 212 15.01 3.23 -4.51
C LEU A 212 14.59 4.13 -5.67
N VAL A 213 14.45 5.44 -5.47
CA VAL A 213 14.11 6.40 -6.53
C VAL A 213 15.14 6.39 -7.66
N LYS A 214 16.41 6.33 -7.29
CA LYS A 214 17.54 6.30 -8.25
C LYS A 214 17.55 5.03 -9.09
N GLN A 215 17.28 3.85 -8.49
CA GLN A 215 17.42 2.56 -9.17
C GLN A 215 16.12 2.12 -9.87
N ALA A 216 14.96 2.32 -9.24
CA ALA A 216 13.67 1.86 -9.78
C ALA A 216 13.05 2.84 -10.78
N GLY A 217 13.39 4.12 -10.68
CA GLY A 217 12.73 5.19 -11.44
C GLY A 217 11.32 5.54 -10.92
N PRO A 218 10.85 6.77 -11.16
CA PRO A 218 9.59 7.25 -10.58
C PRO A 218 8.33 6.60 -11.17
N GLU A 219 8.42 5.99 -12.34
CA GLU A 219 7.31 5.32 -13.04
C GLU A 219 6.88 3.99 -12.38
N ARG A 220 7.67 3.53 -11.41
CA ARG A 220 7.42 2.32 -10.61
C ARG A 220 7.25 2.60 -9.13
N LEU A 221 7.16 3.87 -8.76
CA LEU A 221 7.02 4.30 -7.39
C LEU A 221 5.71 5.04 -7.17
N VAL A 222 5.11 4.83 -6.00
CA VAL A 222 3.92 5.54 -5.54
C VAL A 222 4.14 6.04 -4.12
N TRP A 223 3.76 7.28 -3.84
CA TRP A 223 3.77 7.78 -2.48
C TRP A 223 2.58 7.26 -1.69
N ALA A 224 2.76 7.14 -0.37
CA ALA A 224 1.69 6.85 0.55
C ALA A 224 2.00 7.37 1.97
N SER A 225 0.97 7.83 2.68
CA SER A 225 1.11 8.35 4.05
C SER A 225 1.18 7.24 5.11
N ASP A 226 0.40 6.18 4.92
CA ASP A 226 0.10 5.15 5.94
C ASP A 226 -0.81 5.69 7.08
N CYS A 227 -1.59 6.76 6.79
CA CYS A 227 -2.56 7.35 7.71
C CYS A 227 -3.65 6.33 8.10
N PRO A 228 -4.09 6.28 9.36
CA PRO A 228 -3.83 7.17 10.48
C PRO A 228 -2.65 6.76 11.39
N PHE A 229 -1.63 6.07 10.88
CA PHE A 229 -0.38 5.76 11.59
C PHE A 229 -0.57 4.78 12.75
N VAL A 230 -1.42 3.78 12.61
CA VAL A 230 -1.81 2.85 13.68
C VAL A 230 -0.60 2.33 14.46
N GLY A 231 -0.59 2.60 15.76
CA GLY A 231 0.51 2.31 16.68
C GLY A 231 1.57 3.42 16.80
N GLU A 232 1.46 4.50 16.00
CA GLU A 232 2.39 5.64 16.00
C GLU A 232 1.65 6.99 15.98
N GLU A 233 0.36 6.99 16.29
CA GLU A 233 -0.54 8.16 16.16
C GLU A 233 -0.09 9.37 16.97
N LYS A 234 0.66 9.14 18.07
CA LYS A 234 1.20 10.19 18.93
C LYS A 234 2.51 10.81 18.42
N HIS A 235 3.16 10.15 17.47
CA HIS A 235 4.51 10.47 17.03
C HIS A 235 4.57 10.93 15.57
N VAL A 236 3.54 10.61 14.77
CA VAL A 236 3.51 10.90 13.33
C VAL A 236 2.27 11.68 12.97
N THR A 237 2.46 12.73 12.17
CA THR A 237 1.38 13.51 11.55
C THR A 237 1.38 13.32 10.03
N TYR A 238 0.24 13.60 9.41
CA TYR A 238 0.11 13.53 7.96
C TYR A 238 1.12 14.46 7.26
N GLN A 239 1.29 15.69 7.76
CA GLN A 239 2.25 16.66 7.23
C GLN A 239 3.69 16.13 7.26
N GLN A 240 4.09 15.46 8.34
CA GLN A 240 5.44 14.88 8.44
C GLN A 240 5.71 13.84 7.34
N THR A 241 4.70 13.11 6.86
CA THR A 241 4.89 12.15 5.76
C THR A 241 5.09 12.85 4.41
N ILE A 242 4.46 14.01 4.20
CA ILE A 242 4.68 14.88 3.05
C ILE A 242 6.08 15.48 3.11
N ASP A 243 6.47 16.04 4.27
CA ASP A 243 7.78 16.66 4.47
C ASP A 243 8.92 15.64 4.27
N TRP A 244 8.72 14.41 4.76
CA TRP A 244 9.66 13.31 4.56
C TRP A 244 9.79 12.95 3.06
N LEU A 245 8.68 12.86 2.32
CA LEU A 245 8.73 12.64 0.87
C LEU A 245 9.49 13.75 0.16
N ASN A 246 9.21 15.02 0.49
CA ASN A 246 9.89 16.18 -0.10
C ASN A 246 11.40 16.17 0.15
N ALA A 247 11.82 15.75 1.34
CA ALA A 247 13.23 15.61 1.70
C ALA A 247 13.92 14.43 0.99
N CYS A 248 13.20 13.33 0.75
CA CYS A 248 13.73 12.17 0.04
C CYS A 248 13.78 12.36 -1.48
N VAL A 249 12.80 13.12 -2.03
CA VAL A 249 12.61 13.34 -3.46
C VAL A 249 12.54 14.85 -3.74
N PRO A 250 13.67 15.56 -3.71
CA PRO A 250 13.68 17.02 -3.85
C PRO A 250 13.31 17.51 -5.26
N ASP A 251 13.54 16.69 -6.29
CA ASP A 251 13.15 17.01 -7.67
C ASP A 251 11.63 17.01 -7.82
N ALA A 252 11.04 18.15 -8.14
CA ALA A 252 9.60 18.32 -8.26
C ALA A 252 8.98 17.50 -9.40
N ALA A 253 9.68 17.32 -10.52
CA ALA A 253 9.19 16.55 -11.66
C ALA A 253 9.18 15.05 -11.34
N VAL A 254 10.22 14.55 -10.66
CA VAL A 254 10.27 13.17 -10.14
C VAL A 254 9.17 12.96 -9.12
N ARG A 255 9.02 13.88 -8.18
CA ARG A 255 7.99 13.81 -7.13
C ARG A 255 6.58 13.79 -7.71
N ARG A 256 6.30 14.66 -8.73
CA ARG A 256 5.01 14.65 -9.44
C ARG A 256 4.68 13.26 -10.00
N LYS A 257 5.63 12.58 -10.63
CA LYS A 257 5.40 11.23 -11.15
C LYS A 257 4.98 10.26 -10.04
N ILE A 258 5.64 10.33 -8.87
CA ILE A 258 5.40 9.44 -7.72
C ILE A 258 4.05 9.71 -7.04
N VAL A 259 3.61 10.97 -6.99
CA VAL A 259 2.35 11.34 -6.29
C VAL A 259 1.15 11.47 -7.22
N CYS A 260 1.36 11.61 -8.52
CA CYS A 260 0.30 11.89 -9.50
C CYS A 260 0.29 10.87 -10.63
N ASP A 261 1.26 10.95 -11.56
CA ASP A 261 1.19 10.26 -12.85
C ASP A 261 1.18 8.74 -12.69
N THR A 262 2.07 8.20 -11.87
CA THR A 262 2.20 6.75 -11.62
C THR A 262 0.98 6.18 -10.88
N PRO A 263 0.56 6.74 -9.72
CA PRO A 263 -0.59 6.19 -9.02
C PRO A 263 -1.91 6.40 -9.75
N LEU A 264 -2.11 7.48 -10.53
CA LEU A 264 -3.29 7.62 -11.37
C LEU A 264 -3.39 6.48 -12.39
N ARG A 265 -2.28 6.17 -13.07
CA ARG A 265 -2.22 5.07 -14.05
C ARG A 265 -2.38 3.70 -13.38
N LEU A 266 -1.86 3.52 -12.18
CA LEU A 266 -1.91 2.23 -11.50
C LEU A 266 -3.27 1.94 -10.88
N TYR A 267 -3.93 2.95 -10.30
CA TYR A 267 -5.08 2.77 -9.43
C TYR A 267 -6.40 3.34 -9.95
N PHE A 268 -6.36 4.26 -10.92
CA PHE A 268 -7.53 5.03 -11.36
C PHE A 268 -7.76 5.01 -12.88
N SER A 269 -6.92 4.26 -13.63
CA SER A 269 -7.11 4.07 -15.08
C SER A 269 -8.19 3.04 -15.38
#